data_a8e15644b261214399efde32f6fbcd63
#
_entry.id   a8e15644b261214399efde32f6fbcd63
#
_cell.length_a   1.000
_cell.length_b   1.000
_cell.length_c   1.000
_cell.angle_alpha   90.00
_cell.angle_beta   90.00
_cell.angle_gamma   90.00
#
_symmetry.space_group_name_H-M   'P 1'
#
loop_
_entity.id
_entity.type
_entity.pdbx_description
1 polymer ?
#
loop_
_entity_poly.entity_id
_entity_poly.type
_entity_poly.pdbx_seq_one_letter_code
_entity_poly.pdbx_strand_id
1 'polypeptide(L)'
;MTHIHNRLIVVVGMLALLTSCQYNKIDPPQEPKPRPLWERTMTIQGLKALYQSKPVQVVPDAVIVGQVISDDSEGNIYKSIYLQDETGGIEFKAGLVNSNLLYKRGSKIAIRCHGLTLGKYGGVVTLGKNSTEEKYENAYLPEQMTPRLVRCDNNRQPLVYRTLTIPTLSPEYANTLIRLEGVQFVDSELGQTYADADNKTSVPAVERQIEDQQGNRVVLRSSSYALFAGKQIPQGSGNITAILGYFNGKPQLLISLESDINFTSPRFQTTK
;
A
#
# COMPACT_ATOMS: atom_id res chain seq x y z
N MET A 1 -36.50 31.62 62.47
CA MET A 1 -36.64 31.75 60.95
C MET A 1 -35.32 31.71 60.21
N THR A 2 -34.20 32.04 60.81
CA THR A 2 -32.87 32.10 60.17
C THR A 2 -32.26 30.74 59.80
N HIS A 3 -32.57 29.64 60.49
CA HIS A 3 -32.01 28.32 60.23
C HIS A 3 -32.63 27.61 59.03
N ILE A 4 -33.85 27.95 58.63
CA ILE A 4 -34.53 27.33 57.45
C ILE A 4 -34.00 27.95 56.17
N HIS A 5 -33.71 29.26 56.17
CA HIS A 5 -33.13 29.92 54.97
C HIS A 5 -31.72 29.41 54.58
N ASN A 6 -30.88 29.17 55.60
CA ASN A 6 -29.53 28.66 55.34
C ASN A 6 -29.52 27.21 54.81
N ARG A 7 -30.47 26.38 55.25
CA ARG A 7 -30.58 25.00 54.71
C ARG A 7 -31.13 24.98 53.26
N LEU A 8 -32.02 25.91 52.93
CA LEU A 8 -32.56 26.01 51.57
C LEU A 8 -31.49 26.48 50.55
N ILE A 9 -30.65 27.43 50.94
CA ILE A 9 -29.56 27.94 50.11
C ILE A 9 -28.50 26.86 49.86
N VAL A 10 -28.18 26.02 50.87
CA VAL A 10 -27.22 24.92 50.72
C VAL A 10 -27.77 23.81 49.81
N VAL A 11 -29.07 23.49 49.90
CA VAL A 11 -29.71 22.47 49.07
C VAL A 11 -29.82 22.95 47.60
N VAL A 12 -30.17 24.22 47.36
CA VAL A 12 -30.21 24.80 46.01
C VAL A 12 -28.82 24.91 45.42
N GLY A 13 -27.78 25.25 46.19
CA GLY A 13 -26.39 25.24 45.74
C GLY A 13 -25.88 23.85 45.42
N MET A 14 -26.29 22.82 46.16
CA MET A 14 -25.90 21.43 45.90
C MET A 14 -26.62 20.82 44.71
N LEU A 15 -27.88 21.22 44.41
CA LEU A 15 -28.57 20.79 43.17
C LEU A 15 -27.98 21.44 41.91
N ALA A 16 -27.49 22.68 42.00
CA ALA A 16 -26.86 23.36 40.87
C ALA A 16 -25.51 22.72 40.49
N LEU A 17 -24.81 22.08 41.42
CA LEU A 17 -23.56 21.36 41.13
C LEU A 17 -23.78 20.01 40.44
N LEU A 18 -24.97 19.42 40.53
CA LEU A 18 -25.28 18.14 39.88
C LEU A 18 -25.68 18.31 38.41
N THR A 19 -26.03 19.49 37.95
CA THR A 19 -26.35 19.75 36.54
C THR A 19 -25.12 20.13 35.70
N SER A 20 -23.97 20.38 36.34
CA SER A 20 -22.73 20.77 35.65
C SER A 20 -22.02 19.61 34.95
N CYS A 21 -22.35 18.34 35.20
CA CYS A 21 -21.68 17.19 34.63
C CYS A 21 -22.18 16.78 33.21
N GLN A 22 -23.18 17.47 32.66
CA GLN A 22 -23.66 17.13 31.30
C GLN A 22 -23.12 18.04 30.19
N TYR A 23 -22.34 19.07 30.54
CA TYR A 23 -21.91 20.07 29.56
C TYR A 23 -20.68 19.67 28.72
N ASN A 24 -20.05 18.53 29.01
CA ASN A 24 -18.84 18.04 28.28
C ASN A 24 -19.06 16.71 27.58
N LYS A 25 -20.24 16.42 27.05
CA LYS A 25 -20.35 15.41 26.01
C LYS A 25 -19.84 16.06 24.72
N ILE A 26 -18.53 16.02 24.54
CA ILE A 26 -17.96 16.20 23.21
C ILE A 26 -18.49 15.03 22.38
N ASP A 27 -19.41 15.31 21.46
CA ASP A 27 -19.81 14.30 20.48
C ASP A 27 -18.54 13.77 19.81
N PRO A 28 -18.37 12.44 19.72
CA PRO A 28 -17.22 11.91 19.02
C PRO A 28 -17.16 12.55 17.63
N PRO A 29 -15.96 12.87 17.12
CA PRO A 29 -15.82 13.45 15.80
C PRO A 29 -16.64 12.63 14.82
N GLN A 30 -17.60 13.25 14.14
CA GLN A 30 -18.37 12.57 13.12
C GLN A 30 -17.38 12.10 12.05
N GLU A 31 -17.40 10.80 11.74
CA GLU A 31 -16.61 10.29 10.62
C GLU A 31 -16.92 11.13 9.39
N PRO A 32 -15.91 11.61 8.67
CA PRO A 32 -16.12 12.38 7.45
C PRO A 32 -17.01 11.59 6.51
N LYS A 33 -18.15 12.16 6.09
CA LYS A 33 -19.04 11.51 5.12
C LYS A 33 -18.21 11.14 3.89
N PRO A 34 -18.32 9.89 3.39
CA PRO A 34 -17.61 9.48 2.19
C PRO A 34 -17.92 10.45 1.05
N ARG A 35 -16.89 11.02 0.45
CA ARG A 35 -17.06 11.85 -0.73
C ARG A 35 -17.17 10.92 -1.94
N PRO A 36 -18.14 11.09 -2.86
CA PRO A 36 -18.23 10.27 -4.05
C PRO A 36 -16.92 10.37 -4.84
N LEU A 37 -16.51 9.27 -5.46
CA LEU A 37 -15.36 9.26 -6.36
C LEU A 37 -15.60 10.26 -7.51
N TRP A 38 -14.53 10.84 -8.01
CA TRP A 38 -14.60 11.52 -9.31
C TRP A 38 -14.81 10.48 -10.41
N GLU A 39 -15.51 10.88 -11.47
CA GLU A 39 -15.69 10.05 -12.66
C GLU A 39 -14.35 9.80 -13.33
N ARG A 40 -14.12 8.55 -13.74
CA ARG A 40 -12.91 8.15 -14.47
C ARG A 40 -12.95 8.73 -15.88
N THR A 41 -11.91 9.47 -16.26
CA THR A 41 -11.75 10.00 -17.63
C THR A 41 -10.63 9.27 -18.39
N MET A 42 -9.78 8.51 -17.70
CA MET A 42 -8.64 7.79 -18.29
C MET A 42 -8.39 6.49 -17.57
N THR A 43 -7.99 5.44 -18.29
CA THR A 43 -7.52 4.17 -17.70
C THR A 43 -6.07 4.30 -17.23
N ILE A 44 -5.64 3.41 -16.34
CA ILE A 44 -4.23 3.38 -15.89
C ILE A 44 -3.28 3.13 -17.06
N GLN A 45 -3.62 2.21 -17.98
CA GLN A 45 -2.81 1.99 -19.18
C GLN A 45 -2.77 3.22 -20.08
N GLY A 46 -3.90 3.92 -20.28
CA GLY A 46 -3.96 5.17 -21.04
C GLY A 46 -3.08 6.25 -20.43
N LEU A 47 -3.11 6.39 -19.10
CA LEU A 47 -2.23 7.32 -18.39
C LEU A 47 -0.74 6.94 -18.59
N LYS A 48 -0.38 5.68 -18.40
CA LYS A 48 1.01 5.20 -18.58
C LYS A 48 1.51 5.39 -20.01
N ALA A 49 0.64 5.33 -21.01
CA ALA A 49 1.00 5.52 -22.42
C ALA A 49 1.43 6.96 -22.77
N LEU A 50 1.13 7.94 -21.91
CA LEU A 50 1.63 9.30 -22.05
C LEU A 50 3.15 9.39 -21.85
N TYR A 51 3.73 8.45 -21.09
CA TYR A 51 5.17 8.35 -20.92
C TYR A 51 5.79 7.64 -22.12
N GLN A 52 6.68 8.30 -22.85
CA GLN A 52 7.34 7.71 -24.01
C GLN A 52 8.81 7.33 -23.72
N SER A 53 9.64 8.28 -23.29
CA SER A 53 11.08 8.02 -23.08
C SER A 53 11.71 8.93 -22.02
N LYS A 54 10.98 9.90 -21.52
CA LYS A 54 11.43 10.89 -20.51
C LYS A 54 10.27 11.28 -19.60
N PRO A 55 10.55 11.83 -18.41
CA PRO A 55 9.51 12.31 -17.51
C PRO A 55 8.56 13.25 -18.22
N VAL A 56 7.26 13.07 -17.99
CA VAL A 56 6.23 13.90 -18.60
C VAL A 56 5.23 14.36 -17.56
N GLN A 57 4.95 15.67 -17.54
CA GLN A 57 3.88 16.20 -16.73
C GLN A 57 2.52 15.90 -17.40
N VAL A 58 1.58 15.40 -16.62
CA VAL A 58 0.21 15.12 -17.09
C VAL A 58 -0.51 16.43 -17.31
N VAL A 59 -0.74 16.78 -18.58
CA VAL A 59 -1.45 17.99 -19.01
C VAL A 59 -2.96 17.78 -19.09
N PRO A 60 -3.47 16.63 -19.62
CA PRO A 60 -4.91 16.38 -19.66
C PRO A 60 -5.53 16.42 -18.25
N ASP A 61 -6.80 16.84 -18.16
CA ASP A 61 -7.59 16.68 -16.91
C ASP A 61 -7.99 15.22 -16.74
N ALA A 62 -6.98 14.42 -16.45
CA ALA A 62 -7.10 12.97 -16.33
C ALA A 62 -7.45 12.58 -14.89
N VAL A 63 -8.48 11.75 -14.77
CA VAL A 63 -8.86 11.06 -13.53
C VAL A 63 -8.75 9.57 -13.77
N ILE A 64 -7.87 8.91 -13.02
CA ILE A 64 -7.83 7.44 -12.96
C ILE A 64 -8.60 6.95 -11.73
N VAL A 65 -9.20 5.78 -11.85
CA VAL A 65 -9.89 5.09 -10.75
C VAL A 65 -9.40 3.66 -10.70
N GLY A 66 -8.96 3.20 -9.52
CA GLY A 66 -8.48 1.85 -9.35
C GLY A 66 -8.70 1.31 -7.94
N GLN A 67 -8.60 -0.01 -7.79
CA GLN A 67 -8.59 -0.67 -6.50
C GLN A 67 -7.20 -0.51 -5.86
N VAL A 68 -7.16 -0.08 -4.61
CA VAL A 68 -5.93 -0.07 -3.80
C VAL A 68 -5.53 -1.51 -3.50
N ILE A 69 -4.32 -1.89 -3.90
CA ILE A 69 -3.78 -3.24 -3.73
C ILE A 69 -2.64 -3.31 -2.70
N SER A 70 -2.13 -2.16 -2.25
CA SER A 70 -1.09 -2.07 -1.21
C SER A 70 -1.67 -1.77 0.17
N ASP A 71 -0.89 -2.12 1.20
CA ASP A 71 -1.10 -1.75 2.59
C ASP A 71 0.27 -1.46 3.20
N ASP A 72 0.42 -0.29 3.82
CA ASP A 72 1.70 0.14 4.40
C ASP A 72 1.77 -0.03 5.93
N SER A 73 0.78 -0.70 6.53
CA SER A 73 0.70 -0.89 7.98
C SER A 73 1.85 -1.72 8.55
N GLU A 74 2.44 -2.63 7.76
CA GLU A 74 3.61 -3.42 8.17
C GLU A 74 4.95 -2.85 7.66
N GLY A 75 4.94 -1.70 6.98
CA GLY A 75 6.15 -0.96 6.64
C GLY A 75 6.99 -1.52 5.49
N ASN A 76 6.52 -2.56 4.78
CA ASN A 76 7.20 -3.04 3.56
C ASN A 76 6.94 -2.11 2.36
N ILE A 77 5.78 -1.48 2.32
CA ILE A 77 5.44 -0.40 1.39
C ILE A 77 5.66 0.93 2.12
N TYR A 78 6.31 1.89 1.49
CA TYR A 78 6.63 3.17 2.12
C TYR A 78 6.33 4.35 1.21
N LYS A 79 5.47 5.26 1.68
CA LYS A 79 5.07 6.50 1.00
C LYS A 79 4.45 6.33 -0.38
N SER A 80 4.10 5.10 -0.76
CA SER A 80 3.50 4.74 -2.04
C SER A 80 2.16 4.07 -1.85
N ILE A 81 1.25 4.30 -2.79
CA ILE A 81 0.00 3.57 -2.94
C ILE A 81 0.06 2.86 -4.29
N TYR A 82 -0.13 1.56 -4.30
CA TYR A 82 -0.31 0.80 -5.53
C TYR A 82 -1.79 0.61 -5.79
N LEU A 83 -2.21 0.92 -7.00
CA LEU A 83 -3.59 0.73 -7.43
C LEU A 83 -3.63 0.12 -8.81
N GLN A 84 -4.72 -0.59 -9.09
CA GLN A 84 -4.95 -1.23 -10.38
C GLN A 84 -6.39 -1.05 -10.85
N ASP A 85 -6.56 -1.05 -12.18
CA ASP A 85 -7.84 -1.20 -12.86
C ASP A 85 -7.80 -2.43 -13.78
N GLU A 86 -8.80 -2.61 -14.61
CA GLU A 86 -8.88 -3.71 -15.58
C GLU A 86 -7.77 -3.67 -16.65
N THR A 87 -7.08 -2.53 -16.82
CA THR A 87 -6.07 -2.31 -17.84
C THR A 87 -4.63 -2.45 -17.33
N GLY A 88 -4.42 -2.38 -16.01
CA GLY A 88 -3.10 -2.52 -15.42
C GLY A 88 -2.96 -1.87 -14.04
N GLY A 89 -1.72 -1.76 -13.58
CA GLY A 89 -1.40 -1.18 -12.28
C GLY A 89 -0.41 -0.02 -12.38
N ILE A 90 -0.39 0.81 -11.32
CA ILE A 90 0.53 1.92 -11.19
C ILE A 90 0.92 2.14 -9.74
N GLU A 91 2.18 2.49 -9.51
CA GLU A 91 2.64 3.05 -8.25
C GLU A 91 2.36 4.55 -8.24
N PHE A 92 1.61 5.01 -7.25
CA PHE A 92 1.44 6.43 -6.95
C PHE A 92 2.32 6.81 -5.76
N LYS A 93 3.31 7.65 -5.99
CA LYS A 93 4.24 8.19 -4.97
C LYS A 93 3.54 9.23 -4.10
N ALA A 94 2.62 8.75 -3.27
CA ALA A 94 1.69 9.57 -2.49
C ALA A 94 2.36 10.44 -1.42
N GLY A 95 3.55 10.05 -0.96
CA GLY A 95 4.25 10.77 0.09
C GLY A 95 3.68 10.60 1.50
N LEU A 96 2.62 9.81 1.67
CA LEU A 96 1.97 9.53 2.94
C LEU A 96 2.64 8.37 3.67
N VAL A 97 2.78 8.51 4.96
CA VAL A 97 3.04 7.42 5.90
C VAL A 97 1.72 6.99 6.52
N ASN A 98 1.50 5.68 6.73
CA ASN A 98 0.24 5.09 7.18
C ASN A 98 -0.93 5.43 6.25
N SER A 99 -0.68 5.37 4.95
CA SER A 99 -1.68 5.63 3.91
C SER A 99 -2.88 4.68 4.00
N ASN A 100 -2.69 3.47 4.56
CA ASN A 100 -3.72 2.47 4.84
C ASN A 100 -4.86 2.97 5.74
N LEU A 101 -4.61 3.99 6.59
CA LEU A 101 -5.65 4.59 7.42
C LEU A 101 -6.67 5.40 6.60
N LEU A 102 -6.22 6.00 5.49
CA LEU A 102 -7.05 6.82 4.60
C LEU A 102 -7.52 6.06 3.35
N TYR A 103 -6.68 5.18 2.83
CA TYR A 103 -6.87 4.47 1.56
C TYR A 103 -6.69 2.98 1.78
N LYS A 104 -7.71 2.35 2.37
CA LYS A 104 -7.65 0.95 2.78
C LYS A 104 -7.51 0.02 1.58
N ARG A 105 -6.64 -0.98 1.70
CA ARG A 105 -6.49 -2.06 0.72
C ARG A 105 -7.84 -2.69 0.42
N GLY A 106 -8.19 -2.82 -0.87
CA GLY A 106 -9.49 -3.30 -1.35
C GLY A 106 -10.50 -2.18 -1.67
N SER A 107 -10.30 -0.95 -1.18
CA SER A 107 -11.16 0.19 -1.54
C SER A 107 -10.80 0.73 -2.93
N LYS A 108 -11.72 1.44 -3.57
CA LYS A 108 -11.43 2.18 -4.78
C LYS A 108 -11.03 3.61 -4.46
N ILE A 109 -10.02 4.09 -5.16
CA ILE A 109 -9.61 5.50 -5.12
C ILE A 109 -9.67 6.11 -6.51
N ALA A 110 -10.01 7.39 -6.56
CA ALA A 110 -9.92 8.24 -7.75
C ALA A 110 -8.79 9.25 -7.56
N ILE A 111 -7.90 9.38 -8.53
CA ILE A 111 -6.75 10.29 -8.50
C ILE A 111 -6.88 11.30 -9.65
N ARG A 112 -6.86 12.60 -9.32
CA ARG A 112 -6.67 13.67 -10.30
C ARG A 112 -5.19 13.78 -10.66
N CYS A 113 -4.88 13.50 -11.92
CA CYS A 113 -3.49 13.37 -12.39
C CYS A 113 -2.92 14.66 -13.00
N HIS A 114 -3.77 15.65 -13.30
CA HIS A 114 -3.31 16.92 -13.89
C HIS A 114 -2.21 17.56 -13.02
N GLY A 115 -1.10 17.94 -13.64
CA GLY A 115 0.05 18.54 -12.97
C GLY A 115 0.99 17.54 -12.28
N LEU A 116 0.59 16.27 -12.14
CA LEU A 116 1.47 15.20 -11.68
C LEU A 116 2.45 14.80 -12.79
N THR A 117 3.51 14.09 -12.42
CA THR A 117 4.58 13.67 -13.33
C THR A 117 4.63 12.16 -13.42
N LEU A 118 4.55 11.64 -14.65
CA LEU A 118 4.93 10.27 -14.95
C LEU A 118 6.44 10.19 -15.09
N GLY A 119 7.05 9.21 -14.45
CA GLY A 119 8.48 8.94 -14.54
C GLY A 119 8.73 7.45 -14.39
N LYS A 120 9.91 6.98 -14.75
CA LYS A 120 10.34 5.59 -14.58
C LYS A 120 11.22 5.40 -13.36
N TYR A 121 11.01 4.27 -12.69
CA TYR A 121 11.94 3.76 -11.68
C TYR A 121 12.10 2.25 -11.88
N GLY A 122 13.36 1.79 -11.96
CA GLY A 122 13.66 0.37 -12.23
C GLY A 122 13.10 -0.17 -13.54
N GLY A 123 12.69 0.69 -14.47
CA GLY A 123 12.06 0.31 -15.74
C GLY A 123 10.54 0.39 -15.74
N VAL A 124 9.88 0.68 -14.60
CA VAL A 124 8.42 0.74 -14.47
C VAL A 124 7.94 2.19 -14.34
N VAL A 125 6.86 2.52 -15.06
CA VAL A 125 6.24 3.85 -14.99
C VAL A 125 5.51 4.02 -13.66
N THR A 126 5.77 5.15 -13.00
CA THR A 126 5.20 5.56 -11.73
C THR A 126 4.58 6.96 -11.84
N LEU A 127 3.65 7.30 -10.96
CA LEU A 127 3.02 8.62 -10.87
C LEU A 127 3.48 9.33 -9.61
N GLY A 128 3.94 10.57 -9.74
CA GLY A 128 4.41 11.36 -8.60
C GLY A 128 4.39 12.85 -8.91
N LYS A 129 5.23 13.63 -8.24
CA LYS A 129 5.51 15.01 -8.61
C LYS A 129 6.79 15.10 -9.43
N ASN A 130 7.04 16.25 -10.06
CA ASN A 130 8.33 16.54 -10.69
C ASN A 130 9.47 16.38 -9.68
N SER A 131 10.54 15.70 -10.09
CA SER A 131 11.76 15.59 -9.28
C SER A 131 12.63 16.83 -9.42
N THR A 132 13.27 17.21 -8.32
CA THR A 132 14.35 18.22 -8.31
C THR A 132 15.73 17.57 -8.35
N GLU A 133 15.80 16.24 -8.24
CA GLU A 133 17.04 15.47 -8.30
C GLU A 133 17.14 14.80 -9.68
N GLU A 134 18.24 15.06 -10.40
CA GLU A 134 18.47 14.56 -11.77
C GLU A 134 18.42 13.02 -11.90
N LYS A 135 18.80 12.30 -10.84
CA LYS A 135 18.80 10.84 -10.84
C LYS A 135 17.40 10.21 -10.80
N TYR A 136 16.35 10.99 -10.49
CA TYR A 136 14.98 10.51 -10.40
C TYR A 136 14.08 11.26 -11.38
N GLU A 137 13.31 10.52 -12.14
CA GLU A 137 12.38 11.09 -13.11
C GLU A 137 11.13 11.70 -12.46
N ASN A 138 10.73 11.19 -11.30
CA ASN A 138 9.68 11.78 -10.47
C ASN A 138 9.94 11.51 -8.98
N ALA A 139 9.25 12.23 -8.11
CA ALA A 139 9.43 12.18 -6.66
C ALA A 139 8.10 12.00 -5.92
N TYR A 140 8.19 11.73 -4.64
CA TYR A 140 7.03 11.67 -3.74
C TYR A 140 6.36 13.04 -3.61
N LEU A 141 5.03 13.04 -3.55
CA LEU A 141 4.28 14.26 -3.25
C LEU A 141 4.57 14.73 -1.82
N PRO A 142 4.44 16.05 -1.55
CA PRO A 142 4.23 16.51 -0.19
C PRO A 142 2.96 15.89 0.39
N GLU A 143 3.03 15.43 1.64
CA GLU A 143 1.94 14.71 2.30
C GLU A 143 0.59 15.44 2.20
N GLN A 144 0.60 16.76 2.38
CA GLN A 144 -0.60 17.60 2.39
C GLN A 144 -1.29 17.70 1.02
N MET A 145 -0.61 17.34 -0.07
CA MET A 145 -1.20 17.38 -1.42
C MET A 145 -2.07 16.18 -1.71
N THR A 146 -1.69 15.00 -1.22
CA THR A 146 -2.36 13.75 -1.57
C THR A 146 -3.85 13.75 -1.24
N PRO A 147 -4.34 14.19 -0.06
CA PRO A 147 -5.77 14.22 0.23
C PRO A 147 -6.58 15.19 -0.66
N ARG A 148 -5.91 16.13 -1.32
CA ARG A 148 -6.56 17.06 -2.28
C ARG A 148 -6.72 16.45 -3.67
N LEU A 149 -5.83 15.51 -4.02
CA LEU A 149 -5.76 14.86 -5.32
C LEU A 149 -6.45 13.49 -5.34
N VAL A 150 -6.79 12.94 -4.17
CA VAL A 150 -7.33 11.58 -4.02
C VAL A 150 -8.68 11.60 -3.32
N ARG A 151 -9.63 10.83 -3.84
CA ARG A 151 -10.88 10.47 -3.17
C ARG A 151 -10.94 8.96 -2.99
N CYS A 152 -11.49 8.51 -1.86
CA CYS A 152 -11.69 7.11 -1.55
C CYS A 152 -13.17 6.84 -1.31
N ASP A 153 -13.69 5.70 -1.79
CA ASP A 153 -15.07 5.27 -1.54
C ASP A 153 -15.22 4.62 -0.15
N ASN A 154 -14.11 4.30 0.51
CA ASN A 154 -14.06 3.57 1.78
C ASN A 154 -14.82 2.22 1.77
N ASN A 155 -15.12 1.70 0.58
CA ASN A 155 -15.84 0.45 0.38
C ASN A 155 -14.88 -0.66 -0.01
N ARG A 156 -14.43 -1.44 0.98
CA ARG A 156 -13.49 -2.54 0.76
C ARG A 156 -14.18 -3.69 0.03
N GLN A 157 -13.66 -4.01 -1.13
CA GLN A 157 -14.05 -5.17 -1.94
C GLN A 157 -12.94 -6.24 -1.87
N PRO A 158 -13.27 -7.52 -2.15
CA PRO A 158 -12.25 -8.54 -2.33
C PRO A 158 -11.18 -8.08 -3.32
N LEU A 159 -9.94 -8.45 -3.02
CA LEU A 159 -8.83 -8.11 -3.90
C LEU A 159 -8.93 -8.90 -5.21
N VAL A 160 -8.83 -8.18 -6.31
CA VAL A 160 -8.70 -8.80 -7.64
C VAL A 160 -7.23 -9.07 -7.88
N TYR A 161 -6.86 -10.30 -8.21
CA TYR A 161 -5.50 -10.69 -8.56
C TYR A 161 -5.52 -11.58 -9.80
N ARG A 162 -4.40 -11.64 -10.49
CA ARG A 162 -4.16 -12.55 -11.61
C ARG A 162 -3.31 -13.72 -11.12
N THR A 163 -3.78 -14.96 -11.29
CA THR A 163 -2.94 -16.12 -11.04
C THR A 163 -1.98 -16.30 -12.20
N LEU A 164 -0.70 -16.35 -11.89
CA LEU A 164 0.40 -16.51 -12.84
C LEU A 164 1.33 -17.62 -12.36
N THR A 165 2.23 -18.06 -13.25
CA THR A 165 3.39 -18.90 -12.94
C THR A 165 4.66 -18.06 -13.05
N ILE A 166 5.77 -18.49 -12.43
CA ILE A 166 7.03 -17.74 -12.49
C ILE A 166 7.47 -17.45 -13.91
N PRO A 167 7.43 -18.43 -14.87
CA PRO A 167 7.80 -18.18 -16.27
C PRO A 167 6.90 -17.20 -17.02
N THR A 168 5.66 -16.98 -16.56
CA THR A 168 4.70 -16.06 -17.22
C THR A 168 4.70 -14.66 -16.64
N LEU A 169 5.60 -14.36 -15.68
CA LEU A 169 5.77 -13.00 -15.16
C LEU A 169 6.24 -12.09 -16.30
N SER A 170 5.48 -11.03 -16.56
CA SER A 170 5.72 -10.09 -17.67
C SER A 170 5.65 -8.64 -17.19
N PRO A 171 6.46 -7.72 -17.76
CA PRO A 171 6.40 -6.30 -17.45
C PRO A 171 5.02 -5.65 -17.67
N GLU A 172 4.16 -6.24 -18.50
CA GLU A 172 2.78 -5.75 -18.70
C GLU A 172 1.94 -5.82 -17.44
N TYR A 173 2.24 -6.78 -16.54
CA TYR A 173 1.56 -6.93 -15.24
C TYR A 173 2.25 -6.15 -14.11
N ALA A 174 3.26 -5.33 -14.42
CA ALA A 174 3.96 -4.55 -13.40
C ALA A 174 3.00 -3.63 -12.64
N ASN A 175 3.20 -3.56 -11.31
CA ASN A 175 2.37 -2.83 -10.36
C ASN A 175 0.93 -3.35 -10.22
N THR A 176 0.62 -4.58 -10.68
CA THR A 176 -0.64 -5.26 -10.41
C THR A 176 -0.48 -6.31 -9.32
N LEU A 177 -1.59 -6.70 -8.73
CA LEU A 177 -1.63 -7.79 -7.74
C LEU A 177 -1.68 -9.13 -8.50
N ILE A 178 -0.73 -10.00 -8.18
CA ILE A 178 -0.64 -11.34 -8.73
C ILE A 178 -0.66 -12.38 -7.61
N ARG A 179 -0.97 -13.62 -7.98
CA ARG A 179 -0.85 -14.77 -7.11
C ARG A 179 -0.02 -15.86 -7.80
N LEU A 180 0.98 -16.35 -7.09
CA LEU A 180 1.71 -17.57 -7.46
C LEU A 180 1.23 -18.69 -6.54
N GLU A 181 0.99 -19.86 -7.11
CA GLU A 181 0.55 -21.06 -6.39
C GLU A 181 1.61 -22.16 -6.50
N GLY A 182 1.70 -23.02 -5.48
CA GLY A 182 2.66 -24.11 -5.45
C GLY A 182 4.10 -23.63 -5.49
N VAL A 183 4.43 -22.61 -4.71
CA VAL A 183 5.78 -22.06 -4.59
C VAL A 183 6.32 -22.20 -3.16
N GLN A 184 7.62 -22.12 -3.01
CA GLN A 184 8.32 -22.19 -1.72
C GLN A 184 9.58 -21.31 -1.76
N PHE A 185 10.16 -20.99 -0.60
CA PHE A 185 11.51 -20.42 -0.56
C PHE A 185 12.53 -21.52 -0.93
N VAL A 186 13.60 -21.16 -1.65
CA VAL A 186 14.67 -22.13 -1.97
C VAL A 186 15.34 -22.65 -0.71
N ASP A 187 15.91 -23.87 -0.76
CA ASP A 187 16.50 -24.52 0.41
C ASP A 187 17.62 -23.69 1.09
N SER A 188 18.40 -22.96 0.29
CA SER A 188 19.48 -22.10 0.81
C SER A 188 18.98 -20.88 1.61
N GLU A 189 17.71 -20.53 1.53
CA GLU A 189 17.11 -19.43 2.29
C GLU A 189 16.49 -19.89 3.63
N LEU A 190 16.33 -21.20 3.83
CA LEU A 190 15.68 -21.73 5.03
C LEU A 190 16.43 -21.34 6.30
N GLY A 191 15.67 -20.94 7.33
CA GLY A 191 16.24 -20.42 8.59
C GLY A 191 16.64 -18.94 8.53
N GLN A 192 16.59 -18.31 7.36
CA GLN A 192 16.80 -16.86 7.23
C GLN A 192 15.57 -16.07 7.65
N THR A 193 15.77 -14.80 7.95
CA THR A 193 14.68 -13.82 8.18
C THR A 193 14.24 -13.17 6.87
N TYR A 194 13.05 -12.54 6.85
CA TYR A 194 12.60 -11.81 5.66
C TYR A 194 13.57 -10.71 5.22
N ALA A 195 14.14 -9.98 6.19
CA ALA A 195 15.13 -8.94 5.94
C ALA A 195 16.01 -8.72 7.18
N ASP A 196 16.93 -7.77 7.10
CA ASP A 196 17.89 -7.47 8.17
C ASP A 196 17.38 -6.31 9.05
N ALA A 197 16.53 -6.65 10.03
CA ALA A 197 15.92 -5.66 10.93
C ALA A 197 16.96 -4.92 11.80
N ASP A 198 18.09 -5.56 12.11
CA ASP A 198 19.12 -5.01 13.01
C ASP A 198 20.01 -4.00 12.26
N ASN A 199 20.28 -4.25 10.98
CA ASN A 199 21.17 -3.41 10.16
C ASN A 199 20.39 -2.61 9.09
N LYS A 200 19.14 -2.27 9.32
CA LYS A 200 18.23 -1.63 8.35
C LYS A 200 18.77 -0.33 7.71
N THR A 201 19.66 0.38 8.37
CA THR A 201 20.26 1.61 7.82
C THR A 201 21.29 1.31 6.74
N SER A 202 22.11 0.26 6.91
CA SER A 202 23.13 -0.17 5.95
C SER A 202 22.60 -1.19 4.94
N VAL A 203 21.58 -1.97 5.34
CA VAL A 203 20.90 -2.99 4.51
C VAL A 203 19.41 -2.67 4.48
N PRO A 204 18.96 -1.68 3.68
CA PRO A 204 17.58 -1.18 3.73
C PRO A 204 16.55 -2.17 3.21
N ALA A 205 16.96 -3.19 2.47
CA ALA A 205 16.09 -4.26 1.97
C ALA A 205 16.89 -5.51 1.64
N VAL A 206 16.24 -6.67 1.70
CA VAL A 206 16.80 -7.98 1.36
C VAL A 206 15.92 -8.65 0.30
N GLU A 207 16.56 -9.42 -0.59
CA GLU A 207 15.91 -10.24 -1.60
C GLU A 207 16.03 -11.71 -1.20
N ARG A 208 14.90 -12.44 -1.13
CA ARG A 208 14.82 -13.87 -0.88
C ARG A 208 14.30 -14.57 -2.12
N GLN A 209 14.89 -15.73 -2.46
CA GLN A 209 14.47 -16.47 -3.65
C GLN A 209 13.31 -17.40 -3.34
N ILE A 210 12.29 -17.32 -4.19
CA ILE A 210 11.14 -18.22 -4.25
C ILE A 210 11.26 -19.05 -5.52
N GLU A 211 10.91 -20.34 -5.46
CA GLU A 211 10.94 -21.26 -6.58
C GLU A 211 9.62 -22.02 -6.74
N ASP A 212 9.32 -22.43 -7.96
CA ASP A 212 8.27 -23.40 -8.27
C ASP A 212 8.83 -24.83 -8.36
N GLN A 213 7.96 -25.81 -8.58
CA GLN A 213 8.35 -27.22 -8.65
C GLN A 213 9.30 -27.51 -9.83
N GLN A 214 9.27 -26.70 -10.90
CA GLN A 214 10.14 -26.81 -12.07
C GLN A 214 11.50 -26.13 -11.86
N GLY A 215 11.73 -25.50 -10.71
CA GLY A 215 12.97 -24.79 -10.37
C GLY A 215 13.07 -23.38 -10.97
N ASN A 216 11.99 -22.85 -11.55
CA ASN A 216 11.95 -21.43 -11.92
C ASN A 216 11.95 -20.55 -10.67
N ARG A 217 12.63 -19.40 -10.75
CA ARG A 217 12.86 -18.55 -9.57
C ARG A 217 12.45 -17.11 -9.80
N VAL A 218 11.98 -16.50 -8.72
CA VAL A 218 11.68 -15.07 -8.61
C VAL A 218 12.11 -14.59 -7.22
N VAL A 219 12.47 -13.32 -7.08
CA VAL A 219 12.83 -12.75 -5.77
C VAL A 219 11.62 -12.14 -5.07
N LEU A 220 11.52 -12.36 -3.76
CA LEU A 220 10.72 -11.58 -2.84
C LEU A 220 11.62 -10.50 -2.25
N ARG A 221 11.29 -9.23 -2.46
CA ARG A 221 12.00 -8.10 -1.88
C ARG A 221 11.27 -7.61 -0.64
N SER A 222 11.95 -7.63 0.50
CA SER A 222 11.42 -7.16 1.79
C SER A 222 12.26 -6.01 2.33
N SER A 223 11.57 -4.98 2.81
CA SER A 223 12.19 -3.85 3.50
C SER A 223 12.70 -4.30 4.88
N SER A 224 13.90 -3.90 5.23
CA SER A 224 14.44 -4.13 6.59
C SER A 224 13.74 -3.25 7.65
N TYR A 225 12.88 -2.32 7.24
CA TYR A 225 12.00 -1.54 8.11
C TYR A 225 10.62 -2.18 8.31
N ALA A 226 10.30 -3.27 7.59
CA ALA A 226 9.03 -3.97 7.77
C ALA A 226 8.91 -4.59 9.16
N LEU A 227 7.69 -4.63 9.71
CA LEU A 227 7.44 -5.23 11.03
C LEU A 227 7.79 -6.72 11.08
N PHE A 228 7.72 -7.39 9.93
CA PHE A 228 8.09 -8.80 9.79
C PHE A 228 9.57 -9.01 9.39
N ALA A 229 10.37 -7.96 9.21
CA ALA A 229 11.75 -8.07 8.70
C ALA A 229 12.59 -9.09 9.46
N GLY A 230 12.57 -9.08 10.81
CA GLY A 230 13.31 -10.00 11.67
C GLY A 230 12.63 -11.36 11.90
N LYS A 231 11.44 -11.61 11.33
CA LYS A 231 10.79 -12.92 11.43
C LYS A 231 11.42 -13.90 10.45
N GLN A 232 11.48 -15.17 10.84
CA GLN A 232 11.91 -16.22 9.94
C GLN A 232 10.90 -16.42 8.80
N ILE A 233 11.42 -16.65 7.60
CA ILE A 233 10.58 -17.01 6.46
C ILE A 233 9.92 -18.38 6.69
N PRO A 234 8.70 -18.61 6.16
CA PRO A 234 8.03 -19.90 6.31
C PRO A 234 8.80 -21.04 5.64
N GLN A 235 8.80 -22.20 6.30
CA GLN A 235 9.57 -23.38 5.90
C GLN A 235 8.82 -24.28 4.91
N GLY A 236 7.54 -24.05 4.67
CA GLY A 236 6.68 -24.87 3.83
C GLY A 236 6.59 -24.39 2.37
N SER A 237 5.58 -24.88 1.69
CA SER A 237 5.17 -24.45 0.35
C SER A 237 3.71 -23.97 0.36
N GLY A 238 3.28 -23.28 -0.70
CA GLY A 238 1.90 -22.81 -0.80
C GLY A 238 1.73 -21.68 -1.80
N ASN A 239 1.01 -20.63 -1.39
CA ASN A 239 0.63 -19.54 -2.26
C ASN A 239 1.16 -18.21 -1.74
N ILE A 240 1.52 -17.31 -2.64
CA ILE A 240 1.86 -15.92 -2.34
C ILE A 240 1.03 -14.98 -3.20
N THR A 241 0.44 -13.95 -2.56
CA THR A 241 -0.24 -12.85 -3.24
C THR A 241 0.61 -11.60 -3.09
N ALA A 242 1.12 -11.06 -4.19
CA ALA A 242 2.09 -9.99 -4.16
C ALA A 242 1.86 -8.96 -5.27
N ILE A 243 2.34 -7.75 -5.07
CA ILE A 243 2.47 -6.76 -6.14
C ILE A 243 3.67 -7.18 -6.99
N LEU A 244 3.47 -7.33 -8.30
CA LEU A 244 4.55 -7.62 -9.23
C LEU A 244 5.34 -6.34 -9.53
N GLY A 245 6.53 -6.24 -9.00
CA GLY A 245 7.48 -5.20 -9.32
C GLY A 245 8.47 -5.62 -10.41
N TYR A 246 9.16 -4.65 -10.95
CA TYR A 246 10.33 -4.86 -11.82
C TYR A 246 11.45 -3.93 -11.40
N PHE A 247 12.66 -4.43 -11.43
CA PHE A 247 13.84 -3.61 -11.24
C PHE A 247 14.91 -4.03 -12.26
N ASN A 248 15.29 -3.09 -13.14
CA ASN A 248 16.25 -3.32 -14.22
C ASN A 248 15.91 -4.56 -15.09
N GLY A 249 14.63 -4.68 -15.45
CA GLY A 249 14.12 -5.76 -16.29
C GLY A 249 13.90 -7.10 -15.59
N LYS A 250 14.20 -7.22 -14.30
CA LYS A 250 13.97 -8.45 -13.51
C LYS A 250 12.70 -8.33 -12.68
N PRO A 251 11.82 -9.36 -12.71
CA PRO A 251 10.63 -9.38 -11.85
C PRO A 251 11.02 -9.53 -10.39
N GLN A 252 10.27 -8.86 -9.53
CA GLN A 252 10.35 -9.00 -8.08
C GLN A 252 8.97 -8.94 -7.46
N LEU A 253 8.77 -9.68 -6.37
CA LEU A 253 7.54 -9.69 -5.61
C LEU A 253 7.65 -8.72 -4.44
N LEU A 254 6.58 -7.95 -4.21
CA LEU A 254 6.43 -7.07 -3.06
C LEU A 254 5.16 -7.46 -2.31
N ILE A 255 5.27 -8.01 -1.11
CA ILE A 255 4.13 -8.24 -0.23
C ILE A 255 3.82 -6.98 0.56
N SER A 256 2.55 -6.72 0.82
CA SER A 256 2.12 -5.64 1.71
C SER A 256 2.17 -6.09 3.17
N LEU A 257 1.67 -7.28 3.43
CA LEU A 257 1.54 -7.88 4.76
C LEU A 257 2.23 -9.25 4.78
N GLU A 258 2.72 -9.67 5.93
CA GLU A 258 3.27 -11.03 6.09
C GLU A 258 2.22 -12.10 5.72
N SER A 259 0.95 -11.86 6.04
CA SER A 259 -0.17 -12.76 5.72
C SER A 259 -0.46 -12.92 4.22
N ASP A 260 0.19 -12.14 3.35
CA ASP A 260 0.13 -12.34 1.90
C ASP A 260 0.86 -13.62 1.44
N ILE A 261 1.66 -14.24 2.35
CA ILE A 261 2.30 -15.53 2.15
C ILE A 261 1.55 -16.59 2.96
N ASN A 262 1.13 -17.65 2.30
CA ASN A 262 0.50 -18.81 2.93
C ASN A 262 1.23 -20.08 2.49
N PHE A 263 2.37 -20.38 3.13
CA PHE A 263 3.22 -21.54 2.89
C PHE A 263 3.05 -22.57 4.01
N THR A 264 1.84 -23.15 4.10
CA THR A 264 1.45 -24.10 5.16
C THR A 264 1.46 -25.56 4.71
N SER A 265 1.69 -25.81 3.42
CA SER A 265 1.82 -27.16 2.87
C SER A 265 3.25 -27.70 3.04
N PRO A 266 3.44 -29.04 3.01
CA PRO A 266 4.78 -29.63 2.96
C PRO A 266 5.60 -29.09 1.78
N ARG A 267 6.92 -29.03 1.95
CA ARG A 267 7.83 -28.71 0.85
C ARG A 267 7.76 -29.78 -0.26
N PHE A 268 7.95 -29.31 -1.47
CA PHE A 268 8.15 -30.19 -2.62
C PHE A 268 9.64 -30.30 -2.96
N GLN A 269 10.00 -31.35 -3.71
CA GLN A 269 11.31 -31.48 -4.34
C GLN A 269 11.22 -30.82 -5.71
N THR A 270 12.19 -29.94 -6.00
CA THR A 270 12.30 -29.33 -7.33
C THR A 270 12.78 -30.36 -8.33
N THR A 271 12.09 -30.48 -9.46
CA THR A 271 12.55 -31.29 -10.60
C THR A 271 13.56 -30.46 -11.39
N LYS A 272 14.84 -30.84 -11.30
CA LYS A 272 15.88 -30.26 -12.16
C LYS A 272 15.80 -30.78 -13.58
#